data_5a1f969e7ee5cc13147a684af0019248
#
_entry.id   5a1f969e7ee5cc13147a684af0019248
#
_cell.length_a   1.000
_cell.length_b   1.000
_cell.length_c   1.000
_cell.angle_alpha   90.00
_cell.angle_beta   90.00
_cell.angle_gamma   90.00
#
_symmetry.space_group_name_H-M   'P 1'
#
loop_
_entity.id
_entity.type
_entity.pdbx_description
1 polymer ?
#
loop_
_entity_poly.entity_id
_entity_poly.type
_entity_poly.pdbx_seq_one_letter_code
_entity_poly.pdbx_strand_id
1 'polypeptide(L)'
;MSKLERVSRNKMFGGYQDVYRHDAQSLSCPMNVAVYSPPQAEHGACPVLYWLSGLTCNEQNFITKAGAQRFAAEHGIILVAPDTSPRGESIADDPAYDLGQGAGFYVNATQSP
;
A
#
# COMPACT_ATOMS: atom_id res chain seq x y z
N MET A 1 19.20 0.19 -2.97
CA MET A 1 18.03 0.55 -2.13
C MET A 1 16.98 1.24 -2.99
N SER A 2 15.75 0.82 -2.90
CA SER A 2 14.66 1.44 -3.66
C SER A 2 14.42 2.87 -3.22
N LYS A 3 14.22 3.75 -4.19
CA LYS A 3 13.89 5.15 -3.92
C LYS A 3 12.37 5.32 -3.89
N LEU A 4 11.86 5.93 -2.84
CA LEU A 4 10.46 6.28 -2.75
C LEU A 4 10.18 7.57 -3.50
N GLU A 5 9.23 7.53 -4.41
CA GLU A 5 8.74 8.70 -5.13
C GLU A 5 7.32 9.00 -4.66
N ARG A 6 7.10 10.18 -4.12
CA ARG A 6 5.76 10.58 -3.69
C ARG A 6 4.92 10.93 -4.91
N VAL A 7 3.85 10.15 -5.12
CA VAL A 7 2.92 10.32 -6.24
C VAL A 7 1.84 11.34 -5.89
N SER A 8 1.34 11.32 -4.66
CA SER A 8 0.31 12.24 -4.20
C SER A 8 0.41 12.51 -2.72
N ARG A 9 -0.13 13.65 -2.29
CA ARG A 9 -0.27 14.01 -0.89
C ARG A 9 -1.57 14.79 -0.69
N ASN A 10 -2.33 14.36 0.31
CA ASN A 10 -3.56 15.06 0.71
C ASN A 10 -3.54 15.27 2.22
N LYS A 11 -3.84 16.49 2.65
CA LYS A 11 -3.99 16.76 4.07
C LYS A 11 -5.28 16.14 4.58
N MET A 12 -5.22 15.43 5.69
CA MET A 12 -6.36 14.69 6.23
C MET A 12 -6.21 14.54 7.74
N PHE A 13 -7.21 14.99 8.48
CA PHE A 13 -7.26 14.93 9.96
C PHE A 13 -5.98 15.43 10.64
N GLY A 14 -5.43 16.55 10.16
CA GLY A 14 -4.21 17.14 10.68
C GLY A 14 -2.91 16.46 10.26
N GLY A 15 -2.99 15.31 9.63
CA GLY A 15 -1.87 14.58 9.08
C GLY A 15 -1.88 14.58 7.56
N TYR A 16 -1.20 13.60 6.96
CA TYR A 16 -1.10 13.50 5.50
C TYR A 16 -1.35 12.07 5.03
N GLN A 17 -2.22 11.94 4.02
CA GLN A 17 -2.38 10.71 3.26
C GLN A 17 -1.53 10.81 2.00
N ASP A 18 -0.45 10.06 1.96
CA ASP A 18 0.48 10.02 0.84
C ASP A 18 0.35 8.71 0.07
N VAL A 19 0.65 8.76 -1.22
CA VAL A 19 0.89 7.57 -2.03
C VAL A 19 2.30 7.67 -2.59
N TYR A 20 3.07 6.61 -2.42
CA TYR A 20 4.44 6.50 -2.92
C TYR A 20 4.53 5.39 -3.95
N ARG A 21 5.47 5.56 -4.88
CA ARG A 21 5.90 4.52 -5.81
C ARG A 21 7.34 4.15 -5.48
N HIS A 22 7.65 2.87 -5.55
CA HIS A 22 9.03 2.39 -5.40
C HIS A 22 9.26 1.19 -6.32
N ASP A 23 10.53 0.95 -6.64
CA ASP A 23 10.92 -0.25 -7.36
C ASP A 23 11.08 -1.39 -6.35
N ALA A 24 10.13 -2.31 -6.36
CA ALA A 24 10.14 -3.46 -5.47
C ALA A 24 11.18 -4.47 -5.96
N GLN A 25 12.29 -4.59 -5.25
CA GLN A 25 13.39 -5.47 -5.64
C GLN A 25 12.96 -6.93 -5.68
N SER A 26 12.19 -7.36 -4.68
CA SER A 26 11.72 -8.75 -4.59
C SER A 26 10.75 -9.14 -5.71
N LEU A 27 10.03 -8.17 -6.26
CA LEU A 27 9.03 -8.40 -7.31
C LEU A 27 9.51 -7.94 -8.68
N SER A 28 10.66 -7.26 -8.74
CA SER A 28 11.25 -6.72 -9.98
C SER A 28 10.30 -5.84 -10.79
N CYS A 29 9.50 -5.03 -10.09
CA CYS A 29 8.55 -4.11 -10.72
C CYS A 29 8.25 -2.91 -9.82
N PRO A 30 7.73 -1.80 -10.39
CA PRO A 30 7.27 -0.70 -9.56
C PRO A 30 6.00 -1.08 -8.80
N MET A 31 5.92 -0.66 -7.54
CA MET A 31 4.77 -0.90 -6.67
C MET A 31 4.36 0.39 -5.97
N ASN A 32 3.07 0.56 -5.75
CA ASN A 32 2.53 1.67 -4.98
C ASN A 32 2.33 1.26 -3.53
N VAL A 33 2.47 2.24 -2.63
CA VAL A 33 2.15 2.08 -1.22
C VAL A 33 1.50 3.36 -0.71
N ALA A 34 0.39 3.24 0.00
CA ALA A 34 -0.28 4.35 0.64
C ALA A 34 0.18 4.44 2.10
N VAL A 35 0.52 5.64 2.55
CA VAL A 35 0.96 5.89 3.92
C VAL A 35 0.18 7.06 4.49
N TYR A 36 -0.53 6.83 5.60
CA TYR A 36 -1.10 7.92 6.38
C TYR A 36 -0.18 8.24 7.56
N SER A 37 0.25 9.49 7.64
CA SER A 37 1.06 9.97 8.74
C SER A 37 0.21 10.87 9.64
N PRO A 38 -0.06 10.48 10.90
CA PRO A 38 -0.84 11.30 11.81
C PRO A 38 -0.04 12.55 12.21
N PRO A 39 -0.70 13.60 12.75
CA PRO A 39 0.03 14.82 13.16
C PRO A 39 1.12 14.55 14.20
N GLN A 40 0.95 13.53 15.05
CA GLN A 40 1.94 13.16 16.07
C GLN A 40 3.28 12.71 15.47
N ALA A 41 3.29 12.25 14.21
CA ALA A 41 4.51 11.78 13.54
C ALA A 41 5.53 12.91 13.32
N GLU A 42 5.11 14.18 13.33
CA GLU A 42 6.00 15.33 13.26
C GLU A 42 6.83 15.51 14.52
N HIS A 43 6.39 14.97 15.66
CA HIS A 43 6.96 15.20 16.97
C HIS A 43 7.68 13.98 17.53
N GLY A 44 7.63 12.85 16.89
CA GLY A 44 8.28 11.65 17.37
C GLY A 44 7.87 10.40 16.62
N ALA A 45 8.41 9.27 17.06
CA ALA A 45 8.09 7.97 16.49
C ALA A 45 6.65 7.56 16.83
N CYS A 46 5.97 6.95 15.87
CA CYS A 46 4.64 6.42 16.04
C CYS A 46 4.63 4.93 15.67
N PRO A 47 3.75 4.13 16.31
CA PRO A 47 3.56 2.76 15.87
C PRO A 47 2.99 2.72 14.46
N VAL A 48 3.29 1.64 13.74
CA VAL A 48 2.87 1.44 12.34
C VAL A 48 1.91 0.26 12.28
N LEU A 49 0.79 0.47 11.63
CA LEU A 49 -0.17 -0.59 11.30
C LEU A 49 -0.14 -0.83 9.80
N TYR A 50 0.18 -2.07 9.40
CA TYR A 50 0.14 -2.50 8.01
C TYR A 50 -1.23 -3.11 7.71
N TRP A 51 -1.86 -2.63 6.65
CA TRP A 51 -3.10 -3.20 6.14
C TRP A 51 -2.84 -3.90 4.82
N LEU A 52 -3.10 -5.19 4.77
CA LEU A 52 -2.93 -6.02 3.58
C LEU A 52 -4.32 -6.35 3.02
N SER A 53 -4.69 -5.66 1.95
CA SER A 53 -6.01 -5.81 1.34
C SER A 53 -6.14 -7.16 0.63
N GLY A 54 -7.38 -7.56 0.41
CA GLY A 54 -7.70 -8.85 -0.19
C GLY A 54 -7.71 -8.84 -1.71
N LEU A 55 -8.27 -9.92 -2.25
CA LEU A 55 -8.37 -10.15 -3.69
C LEU A 55 -9.00 -8.96 -4.41
N THR A 56 -8.46 -8.61 -5.55
CA THR A 56 -8.85 -7.48 -6.43
C THR A 56 -8.54 -6.09 -5.90
N CYS A 57 -8.05 -5.97 -4.67
CA CYS A 57 -7.75 -4.67 -4.06
C CYS A 57 -6.35 -4.16 -4.44
N ASN A 58 -6.17 -2.86 -4.27
CA ASN A 58 -4.87 -2.20 -4.35
C ASN A 58 -4.70 -1.27 -3.13
N GLU A 59 -3.70 -0.37 -3.16
CA GLU A 59 -3.44 0.56 -2.05
C GLU A 59 -4.59 1.56 -1.82
N GLN A 60 -5.48 1.77 -2.79
CA GLN A 60 -6.55 2.76 -2.70
C GLN A 60 -7.77 2.26 -1.94
N ASN A 61 -8.06 0.96 -1.95
CA ASN A 61 -9.31 0.44 -1.40
C ASN A 61 -9.45 0.76 0.09
N PHE A 62 -8.43 0.46 0.87
CA PHE A 62 -8.46 0.72 2.31
C PHE A 62 -8.52 2.21 2.63
N ILE A 63 -7.67 3.01 1.98
CA ILE A 63 -7.54 4.43 2.32
C ILE A 63 -8.74 5.27 1.92
N THR A 64 -9.56 4.80 0.96
CA THR A 64 -10.75 5.52 0.50
C THR A 64 -12.03 5.06 1.18
N LYS A 65 -12.10 3.84 1.71
CA LYS A 65 -13.35 3.24 2.17
C LYS A 65 -13.41 2.94 3.66
N ALA A 66 -12.29 2.63 4.30
CA ALA A 66 -12.31 2.16 5.68
C ALA A 66 -12.52 3.27 6.71
N GLY A 67 -12.20 4.52 6.38
CA GLY A 67 -12.32 5.64 7.32
C GLY A 67 -11.36 5.55 8.49
N ALA A 68 -10.25 4.82 8.34
CA ALA A 68 -9.33 4.55 9.45
C ALA A 68 -8.46 5.75 9.82
N GLN A 69 -8.27 6.72 8.92
CA GLN A 69 -7.34 7.84 9.14
C GLN A 69 -7.74 8.70 10.33
N ARG A 70 -9.04 8.91 10.55
CA ARG A 70 -9.53 9.67 11.71
C ARG A 70 -9.09 9.03 13.02
N PHE A 71 -9.23 7.72 13.13
CA PHE A 71 -8.83 6.98 14.33
C PHE A 71 -7.31 6.92 14.47
N ALA A 72 -6.60 6.78 13.36
CA ALA A 72 -5.14 6.81 13.35
C ALA A 72 -4.63 8.16 13.85
N ALA A 73 -5.27 9.28 13.47
CA ALA A 73 -4.94 10.61 13.97
C ALA A 73 -5.20 10.74 15.47
N GLU A 74 -6.29 10.18 15.97
CA GLU A 74 -6.63 10.19 17.39
C GLU A 74 -5.61 9.42 18.23
N HIS A 75 -5.10 8.31 17.71
CA HIS A 75 -4.23 7.39 18.46
C HIS A 75 -2.76 7.49 18.10
N GLY A 76 -2.37 8.36 17.18
CA GLY A 76 -0.98 8.53 16.80
C GLY A 76 -0.39 7.32 16.08
N ILE A 77 -1.14 6.72 15.15
CA ILE A 77 -0.75 5.52 14.43
C ILE A 77 -0.48 5.86 12.95
N ILE A 78 0.65 5.39 12.43
CA ILE A 78 0.95 5.44 11.00
C ILE A 78 0.26 4.24 10.34
N LEU A 79 -0.48 4.49 9.26
CA LEU A 79 -1.11 3.42 8.47
C LEU A 79 -0.33 3.21 7.18
N VAL A 80 0.02 1.97 6.88
CA VAL A 80 0.70 1.60 5.64
C VAL A 80 -0.14 0.55 4.91
N ALA A 81 -0.57 0.88 3.70
CA ALA A 81 -1.38 0.00 2.86
C ALA A 81 -0.68 -0.18 1.50
N PRO A 82 0.11 -1.25 1.32
CA PRO A 82 0.75 -1.50 0.05
C PRO A 82 -0.25 -2.04 -0.98
N ASP A 83 0.09 -1.88 -2.27
CA ASP A 83 -0.58 -2.64 -3.31
C ASP A 83 -0.27 -4.12 -3.11
N THR A 84 -1.20 -4.97 -3.48
CA THR A 84 -1.16 -6.38 -3.11
C THR A 84 -0.70 -7.31 -4.24
N SER A 85 -0.44 -6.78 -5.44
CA SER A 85 0.08 -7.57 -6.55
C SER A 85 0.81 -6.70 -7.55
N PRO A 86 1.77 -7.27 -8.31
CA PRO A 86 2.33 -6.60 -9.48
C PRO A 86 1.24 -6.33 -10.52
N ARG A 87 1.43 -5.27 -11.30
CA ARG A 87 0.48 -4.86 -12.34
C ARG A 87 1.23 -4.47 -13.60
N GLY A 88 0.56 -4.56 -14.74
CA GLY A 88 1.09 -4.18 -16.03
C GLY A 88 0.95 -5.28 -17.07
N GLU A 89 1.27 -4.96 -18.33
CA GLU A 89 1.11 -5.87 -19.45
C GLU A 89 2.03 -7.10 -19.36
N SER A 90 3.18 -6.98 -18.69
CA SER A 90 4.14 -8.07 -18.55
C SER A 90 3.76 -9.07 -17.45
N ILE A 91 2.68 -8.83 -16.70
CA ILE A 91 2.26 -9.67 -15.59
C ILE A 91 1.25 -10.70 -16.09
N ALA A 92 1.51 -11.98 -15.83
CA ALA A 92 0.55 -13.05 -16.11
C ALA A 92 -0.78 -12.76 -15.40
N ASP A 93 -1.88 -13.00 -16.09
CA ASP A 93 -3.21 -12.65 -15.59
C ASP A 93 -4.22 -13.72 -15.96
N ASP A 94 -5.28 -13.83 -15.17
CA ASP A 94 -6.36 -14.79 -15.36
C ASP A 94 -7.70 -14.16 -14.99
N PRO A 95 -8.73 -14.25 -15.87
CA PRO A 95 -10.06 -13.69 -15.57
C PRO A 95 -10.71 -14.26 -14.30
N ALA A 96 -10.30 -15.44 -13.85
CA ALA A 96 -10.82 -16.07 -12.63
C ALA A 96 -10.19 -15.52 -11.34
N TYR A 97 -9.23 -14.60 -11.44
CA TYR A 97 -8.56 -13.94 -10.31
C TYR A 97 -7.70 -14.86 -9.42
N ASP A 98 -7.42 -16.08 -9.82
CA ASP A 98 -6.54 -16.99 -9.08
C ASP A 98 -5.06 -16.86 -9.49
N LEU A 99 -4.77 -15.96 -10.43
CA LEU A 99 -3.45 -15.64 -10.91
C LEU A 99 -3.46 -14.21 -11.45
N GLY A 100 -2.37 -13.46 -11.22
CA GLY A 100 -2.14 -12.19 -11.90
C GLY A 100 -2.54 -10.95 -11.10
N GLN A 101 -2.98 -9.93 -11.81
CA GLN A 101 -3.24 -8.62 -11.23
C GLN A 101 -4.42 -8.66 -10.27
N GLY A 102 -4.19 -8.24 -9.02
CA GLY A 102 -5.19 -8.28 -7.97
C GLY A 102 -5.27 -9.62 -7.23
N ALA A 103 -4.53 -10.63 -7.66
CA ALA A 103 -4.49 -11.95 -7.02
C ALA A 103 -3.26 -12.06 -6.11
N GLY A 104 -3.33 -11.47 -4.92
CA GLY A 104 -2.23 -11.47 -3.97
C GLY A 104 -2.36 -12.59 -2.95
N PHE A 105 -1.26 -13.31 -2.71
CA PHE A 105 -1.25 -14.44 -1.79
C PHE A 105 -0.27 -14.26 -0.62
N TYR A 106 0.52 -13.19 -0.61
CA TYR A 106 1.46 -12.84 0.47
C TYR A 106 2.47 -13.94 0.78
N VAL A 107 2.88 -14.69 -0.24
CA VAL A 107 3.88 -15.74 -0.14
C VAL A 107 4.88 -15.61 -1.29
N ASN A 108 6.08 -16.16 -1.12
CA ASN A 108 7.06 -16.17 -2.19
C ASN A 108 6.68 -17.23 -3.23
N ALA A 109 6.63 -16.84 -4.49
CA ALA A 109 6.48 -17.78 -5.57
C ALA A 109 7.80 -18.55 -5.77
N THR A 110 7.71 -19.85 -5.89
CA THR A 110 8.88 -20.72 -6.08
C THR A 110 8.96 -21.31 -7.50
N GLN A 111 7.92 -21.12 -8.30
CA GLN A 111 7.85 -21.59 -9.68
C GLN A 111 7.18 -20.52 -10.54
N SER A 112 7.56 -20.47 -11.81
CA SER A 112 6.89 -19.59 -12.77
C SER A 112 5.48 -20.11 -13.05
N PRO A 113 4.52 -19.21 -13.28
CA PRO A 113 3.16 -19.59 -13.66
C PRO A 113 3.09 -20.23 -15.05
#